data_ce5867b2d0259c755f9d1905b89f91e7
#
_entry.id   ce5867b2d0259c755f9d1905b89f91e7
#
_cell.length_a   1.000
_cell.length_b   1.000
_cell.length_c   1.000
_cell.angle_alpha   90.00
_cell.angle_beta   90.00
_cell.angle_gamma   90.00
#
_symmetry.space_group_name_H-M   'P 1'
#
loop_
_entity.id
_entity.type
_entity.pdbx_description
1 polymer ?
#
loop_
_entity_poly.entity_id
_entity_poly.type
_entity_poly.pdbx_seq_one_letter_code
_entity_poly.pdbx_strand_id
1 'polypeptide(L)'
;MDKRYQVFLSSTYLDLKDERLEVMRAQLELDCIPSGMEYFPATNDDQWSFIQELIDQCDYYIVVIGARYGSTSADGLSFTEKEYRYALEKGIPVIGFVHAQPELIPQGRAESDPEARKKLDEFKQLVRSKLCKEWSTPAELGAVVSRSLTQLIRRNPRPGWVRSDKLASSEASEEILRLHRLLEKKRRGNWAP
;
A
#
# COMPACT_ATOMS: atom_id res chain seq x y z
N MET A 1 -10.58 12.01 -15.44
CA MET A 1 -10.59 12.49 -14.06
C MET A 1 -9.21 12.24 -13.46
N ASP A 2 -8.58 13.26 -12.91
CA ASP A 2 -7.28 13.08 -12.23
C ASP A 2 -7.53 12.41 -10.89
N LYS A 3 -7.19 11.12 -10.82
CA LYS A 3 -7.27 10.32 -9.60
C LYS A 3 -5.91 10.33 -8.91
N ARG A 4 -5.91 10.40 -7.60
CA ARG A 4 -4.74 10.11 -6.76
C ARG A 4 -4.97 8.82 -6.00
N TYR A 5 -3.95 8.02 -5.87
CA TYR A 5 -4.04 6.75 -5.15
C TYR A 5 -3.36 6.86 -3.79
N GLN A 6 -4.02 6.36 -2.76
CA GLN A 6 -3.42 6.26 -1.44
C GLN A 6 -2.63 4.96 -1.35
N VAL A 7 -1.36 5.08 -0.96
CA VAL A 7 -0.41 3.96 -0.95
C VAL A 7 0.18 3.80 0.43
N PHE A 8 -0.09 2.66 1.07
CA PHE A 8 0.47 2.34 2.37
C PHE A 8 1.93 1.90 2.23
N LEU A 9 2.82 2.49 3.05
CA LEU A 9 4.23 2.11 3.16
C LEU A 9 4.49 1.42 4.50
N SER A 10 4.72 0.12 4.45
CA SER A 10 5.07 -0.72 5.57
C SER A 10 6.55 -1.06 5.57
N SER A 11 7.22 -0.87 6.66
CA SER A 11 8.60 -1.33 6.93
C SER A 11 8.93 -1.14 8.39
N THR A 12 10.05 -1.71 8.84
CA THR A 12 10.70 -1.26 10.07
C THR A 12 11.17 0.19 9.90
N TYR A 13 11.12 0.98 10.99
CA TYR A 13 11.40 2.42 10.92
C TYR A 13 12.86 2.78 11.19
N LEU A 14 13.41 2.24 12.29
CA LEU A 14 14.72 2.70 12.82
C LEU A 14 15.89 2.42 11.88
N ASP A 15 15.82 1.33 11.14
CA ASP A 15 16.87 0.85 10.24
C ASP A 15 16.67 1.28 8.79
N LEU A 16 15.48 1.70 8.40
CA LEU A 16 15.11 2.01 7.00
C LEU A 16 14.65 3.46 6.77
N LYS A 17 15.16 4.42 7.56
CA LYS A 17 14.74 5.83 7.46
C LYS A 17 15.01 6.44 6.10
N ASP A 18 16.20 6.23 5.56
CA ASP A 18 16.61 6.78 4.28
C ASP A 18 15.84 6.10 3.13
N GLU A 19 15.66 4.80 3.24
CA GLU A 19 14.89 3.98 2.32
C GLU A 19 13.41 4.43 2.26
N ARG A 20 12.80 4.65 3.42
CA ARG A 20 11.43 5.15 3.51
C ARG A 20 11.28 6.51 2.84
N LEU A 21 12.25 7.42 3.04
CA LEU A 21 12.23 8.73 2.44
C LEU A 21 12.25 8.65 0.90
N GLU A 22 13.08 7.78 0.33
CA GLU A 22 13.13 7.57 -1.12
C GLU A 22 11.84 6.93 -1.67
N VAL A 23 11.23 5.99 -0.94
CA VAL A 23 9.93 5.42 -1.32
C VAL A 23 8.83 6.48 -1.31
N MET A 24 8.80 7.34 -0.28
CA MET A 24 7.84 8.44 -0.20
C MET A 24 8.00 9.44 -1.33
N ARG A 25 9.24 9.81 -1.66
CA ARG A 25 9.51 10.69 -2.83
C ARG A 25 8.97 10.07 -4.10
N ALA A 26 9.24 8.78 -4.32
CA ALA A 26 8.73 8.04 -5.47
C ALA A 26 7.19 8.02 -5.54
N GLN A 27 6.50 7.88 -4.40
CA GLN A 27 5.04 7.96 -4.33
C GLN A 27 4.53 9.37 -4.69
N LEU A 28 5.15 10.42 -4.15
CA LEU A 28 4.77 11.81 -4.42
C LEU A 28 5.02 12.20 -5.88
N GLU A 29 6.12 11.77 -6.49
CA GLU A 29 6.43 11.97 -7.91
C GLU A 29 5.41 11.30 -8.84
N LEU A 30 4.71 10.28 -8.37
CA LEU A 30 3.63 9.58 -9.06
C LEU A 30 2.24 10.15 -8.72
N ASP A 31 2.16 11.33 -8.10
CA ASP A 31 0.90 11.93 -7.62
C ASP A 31 0.10 11.03 -6.67
N CYS A 32 0.76 10.08 -5.99
CA CYS A 32 0.14 9.26 -4.95
C CYS A 32 0.10 10.00 -3.61
N ILE A 33 -0.78 9.54 -2.72
CA ILE A 33 -0.91 10.00 -1.34
C ILE A 33 -0.18 8.97 -0.45
N PRO A 34 1.02 9.28 0.08
CA PRO A 34 1.71 8.37 0.99
C PRO A 34 0.91 8.19 2.28
N SER A 35 0.84 6.96 2.77
CA SER A 35 0.25 6.61 4.05
C SER A 35 1.20 5.69 4.82
N GLY A 36 1.35 5.92 6.12
CA GLY A 36 2.21 5.13 6.99
C GLY A 36 2.10 5.59 8.43
N MET A 37 2.54 4.76 9.37
CA MET A 37 2.36 4.99 10.80
C MET A 37 3.05 6.26 11.33
N GLU A 38 4.12 6.71 10.72
CA GLU A 38 4.88 7.90 11.15
C GLU A 38 4.13 9.22 11.05
N TYR A 39 3.01 9.25 10.34
CA TYR A 39 2.21 10.47 10.14
C TYR A 39 1.12 10.67 11.18
N PHE A 40 0.93 9.70 12.08
CA PHE A 40 -0.17 9.72 13.00
C PHE A 40 0.27 9.97 14.43
N PRO A 41 -0.45 10.83 15.19
CA PRO A 41 -0.15 11.05 16.59
C PRO A 41 -0.38 9.77 17.40
N ALA A 42 0.34 9.65 18.52
CA ALA A 42 0.03 8.62 19.51
C ALA A 42 -1.43 8.78 19.97
N THR A 43 -2.25 7.76 19.75
CA THR A 43 -3.63 7.69 20.21
C THR A 43 -3.77 6.71 21.36
N ASN A 44 -4.85 6.84 22.15
CA ASN A 44 -5.18 5.88 23.21
C ASN A 44 -5.88 4.62 22.67
N ASP A 45 -6.16 4.59 21.37
CA ASP A 45 -6.83 3.47 20.72
C ASP A 45 -5.88 2.27 20.58
N ASP A 46 -6.43 1.08 20.39
CA ASP A 46 -5.65 -0.09 20.03
C ASP A 46 -4.89 0.19 18.73
N GLN A 47 -3.57 0.25 18.84
CA GLN A 47 -2.68 0.55 17.72
C GLN A 47 -2.99 -0.31 16.49
N TRP A 48 -3.36 -1.56 16.70
CA TRP A 48 -3.65 -2.48 15.61
C TRP A 48 -4.94 -2.13 14.85
N SER A 49 -6.03 -1.83 15.57
CA SER A 49 -7.29 -1.42 14.94
C SER A 49 -7.12 -0.17 14.08
N PHE A 50 -6.35 0.79 14.56
CA PHE A 50 -6.04 2.00 13.81
C PHE A 50 -5.24 1.72 12.53
N ILE A 51 -4.22 0.84 12.59
CA ILE A 51 -3.46 0.41 11.43
C ILE A 51 -4.37 -0.26 10.38
N GLN A 52 -5.29 -1.10 10.81
CA GLN A 52 -6.25 -1.77 9.93
C GLN A 52 -7.12 -0.76 9.18
N GLU A 53 -7.66 0.24 9.87
CA GLU A 53 -8.46 1.30 9.26
C GLU A 53 -7.68 2.09 8.19
N LEU A 54 -6.40 2.37 8.45
CA LEU A 54 -5.52 3.03 7.49
C LEU A 54 -5.28 2.17 6.24
N ILE A 55 -5.00 0.89 6.44
CA ILE A 55 -4.76 -0.04 5.34
C ILE A 55 -6.05 -0.19 4.50
N ASP A 56 -7.22 -0.28 5.15
CA ASP A 56 -8.52 -0.40 4.47
C ASP A 56 -8.84 0.82 3.56
N GLN A 57 -8.30 1.99 3.88
CA GLN A 57 -8.43 3.20 3.07
C GLN A 57 -7.45 3.27 1.90
N CYS A 58 -6.43 2.41 1.88
CA CYS A 58 -5.40 2.46 0.85
C CYS A 58 -5.77 1.66 -0.40
N ASP A 59 -5.37 2.20 -1.55
CA ASP A 59 -5.55 1.55 -2.85
C ASP A 59 -4.46 0.50 -3.11
N TYR A 60 -3.25 0.74 -2.63
CA TYR A 60 -2.08 -0.12 -2.82
C TYR A 60 -1.26 -0.21 -1.53
N TYR A 61 -0.48 -1.28 -1.44
CA TYR A 61 0.37 -1.54 -0.30
C TYR A 61 1.81 -1.87 -0.76
N ILE A 62 2.78 -1.21 -0.13
CA ILE A 62 4.20 -1.43 -0.35
C ILE A 62 4.80 -1.95 0.96
N VAL A 63 5.54 -3.06 0.90
CA VAL A 63 6.38 -3.52 1.99
C VAL A 63 7.85 -3.44 1.61
N VAL A 64 8.66 -2.85 2.49
CA VAL A 64 10.12 -2.80 2.36
C VAL A 64 10.76 -3.57 3.51
N ILE A 65 11.61 -4.55 3.18
CA ILE A 65 12.25 -5.43 4.15
C ILE A 65 13.76 -5.30 4.04
N GLY A 66 14.37 -4.87 5.15
CA GLY A 66 15.81 -4.80 5.35
C GLY A 66 16.35 -6.01 6.11
N ALA A 67 17.10 -5.72 7.18
CA ALA A 67 17.75 -6.72 8.01
C ALA A 67 17.13 -6.83 9.42
N ARG A 68 15.98 -6.23 9.70
CA ARG A 68 15.26 -6.35 10.98
C ARG A 68 13.87 -6.93 10.81
N TYR A 69 13.46 -7.75 11.77
CA TYR A 69 12.09 -8.24 11.87
C TYR A 69 11.14 -7.17 12.41
N GLY A 70 11.67 -6.36 13.34
CA GLY A 70 10.96 -5.26 13.97
C GLY A 70 10.22 -5.66 15.25
N SER A 71 9.47 -4.69 15.80
CA SER A 71 8.68 -4.88 17.01
C SER A 71 7.57 -5.89 16.79
N THR A 72 7.37 -6.78 17.76
CA THR A 72 6.36 -7.83 17.72
C THR A 72 5.12 -7.46 18.53
N SER A 73 3.96 -7.86 18.08
CA SER A 73 2.70 -7.83 18.83
C SER A 73 2.56 -9.04 19.76
N ALA A 74 1.49 -9.09 20.55
CA ALA A 74 1.24 -10.15 21.53
C ALA A 74 1.14 -11.57 20.92
N ASP A 75 0.80 -11.68 19.64
CA ASP A 75 0.75 -12.94 18.87
C ASP A 75 2.13 -13.40 18.36
N GLY A 76 3.19 -12.62 18.64
CA GLY A 76 4.57 -12.93 18.26
C GLY A 76 4.93 -12.61 16.81
N LEU A 77 4.02 -12.04 16.01
CA LEU A 77 4.32 -11.50 14.68
C LEU A 77 4.82 -10.06 14.78
N SER A 78 5.71 -9.66 13.88
CA SER A 78 6.06 -8.24 13.76
C SER A 78 4.88 -7.43 13.20
N PHE A 79 4.80 -6.16 13.56
CA PHE A 79 3.76 -5.28 13.01
C PHE A 79 3.82 -5.24 11.49
N THR A 80 5.02 -5.17 10.90
CA THR A 80 5.21 -5.18 9.45
C THR A 80 4.67 -6.46 8.79
N GLU A 81 4.87 -7.61 9.42
CA GLU A 81 4.32 -8.88 8.92
C GLU A 81 2.80 -8.95 9.08
N LYS A 82 2.25 -8.47 10.21
CA LYS A 82 0.79 -8.39 10.42
C LYS A 82 0.11 -7.49 9.40
N GLU A 83 0.67 -6.32 9.15
CA GLU A 83 0.19 -5.37 8.14
C GLU A 83 0.17 -6.02 6.75
N TYR A 84 1.26 -6.70 6.38
CA TYR A 84 1.38 -7.39 5.10
C TYR A 84 0.32 -8.50 4.94
N ARG A 85 0.16 -9.34 5.96
CA ARG A 85 -0.85 -10.41 5.95
C ARG A 85 -2.26 -9.85 5.85
N TYR A 86 -2.54 -8.78 6.59
CA TYR A 86 -3.83 -8.10 6.56
C TYR A 86 -4.13 -7.50 5.18
N ALA A 87 -3.16 -6.83 4.56
CA ALA A 87 -3.33 -6.28 3.20
C ALA A 87 -3.63 -7.38 2.17
N LEU A 88 -2.98 -8.56 2.30
CA LEU A 88 -3.29 -9.72 1.45
C LEU A 88 -4.70 -10.27 1.68
N GLU A 89 -5.14 -10.38 2.93
CA GLU A 89 -6.49 -10.84 3.32
C GLU A 89 -7.56 -9.91 2.73
N LYS A 90 -7.34 -8.60 2.77
CA LYS A 90 -8.24 -7.59 2.20
C LYS A 90 -8.19 -7.52 0.66
N GLY A 91 -7.32 -8.26 0.01
CA GLY A 91 -7.17 -8.25 -1.44
C GLY A 91 -6.64 -6.92 -1.98
N ILE A 92 -5.90 -6.17 -1.17
CA ILE A 92 -5.21 -4.96 -1.60
C ILE A 92 -4.01 -5.38 -2.46
N PRO A 93 -3.80 -4.77 -3.64
CA PRO A 93 -2.64 -5.07 -4.46
C PRO A 93 -1.33 -4.72 -3.74
N VAL A 94 -0.46 -5.71 -3.56
CA VAL A 94 0.79 -5.61 -2.78
C VAL A 94 2.01 -5.70 -3.69
N ILE A 95 3.05 -4.90 -3.40
CA ILE A 95 4.42 -5.10 -3.91
C ILE A 95 5.39 -5.20 -2.75
N GLY A 96 6.26 -6.22 -2.79
CA GLY A 96 7.35 -6.39 -1.85
C GLY A 96 8.70 -5.91 -2.40
N PHE A 97 9.50 -5.31 -1.54
CA PHE A 97 10.88 -4.92 -1.82
C PHE A 97 11.78 -5.49 -0.74
N VAL A 98 12.70 -6.39 -1.10
CA VAL A 98 13.59 -7.07 -0.16
C VAL A 98 15.02 -6.69 -0.46
N HIS A 99 15.81 -6.38 0.57
CA HIS A 99 17.23 -6.06 0.38
C HIS A 99 17.97 -7.24 -0.23
N ALA A 100 18.74 -6.99 -1.30
CA ALA A 100 19.42 -8.03 -2.07
C ALA A 100 20.54 -8.69 -1.27
N GLN A 101 21.26 -7.91 -0.45
CA GLN A 101 22.45 -8.31 0.30
C GLN A 101 22.35 -7.85 1.76
N PRO A 102 21.46 -8.46 2.57
CA PRO A 102 21.21 -8.02 3.95
C PRO A 102 22.46 -8.11 4.85
N GLU A 103 23.44 -8.93 4.48
CA GLU A 103 24.73 -9.05 5.14
C GLU A 103 25.61 -7.79 5.03
N LEU A 104 25.36 -6.94 4.05
CA LEU A 104 26.04 -5.64 3.89
C LEU A 104 25.42 -4.51 4.72
N ILE A 105 24.25 -4.76 5.31
CA ILE A 105 23.61 -3.78 6.21
C ILE A 105 24.44 -3.70 7.50
N PRO A 106 24.80 -2.50 7.98
CA PRO A 106 25.54 -2.32 9.21
C PRO A 106 24.90 -3.08 10.39
N GLN A 107 25.71 -3.72 11.22
CA GLN A 107 25.25 -4.56 12.35
C GLN A 107 24.27 -3.81 13.29
N GLY A 108 24.43 -2.51 13.47
CA GLY A 108 23.50 -1.68 14.25
C GLY A 108 22.11 -1.52 13.62
N ARG A 109 21.97 -1.84 12.33
CA ARG A 109 20.70 -1.85 11.58
C ARG A 109 20.18 -3.27 11.33
N ALA A 110 20.87 -4.32 11.81
CA ALA A 110 20.51 -5.72 11.61
C ALA A 110 19.85 -6.31 12.87
N GLU A 111 19.10 -7.38 12.65
CA GLU A 111 18.50 -8.15 13.75
C GLU A 111 19.59 -8.90 14.55
N SER A 112 19.59 -8.76 15.86
CA SER A 112 20.54 -9.41 16.74
C SER A 112 20.01 -10.71 17.36
N ASP A 113 18.69 -10.78 17.54
CA ASP A 113 18.04 -11.96 18.12
C ASP A 113 17.94 -13.10 17.08
N PRO A 114 18.42 -14.32 17.39
CA PRO A 114 18.36 -15.45 16.48
C PRO A 114 16.94 -15.89 16.10
N GLU A 115 15.99 -15.82 17.03
CA GLU A 115 14.60 -16.17 16.75
C GLU A 115 13.93 -15.16 15.83
N ALA A 116 14.15 -13.87 16.06
CA ALA A 116 13.66 -12.81 15.19
C ALA A 116 14.30 -12.88 13.79
N ARG A 117 15.58 -13.29 13.68
CA ARG A 117 16.20 -13.58 12.38
C ARG A 117 15.48 -14.68 11.61
N LYS A 118 15.18 -15.78 12.28
CA LYS A 118 14.46 -16.89 11.65
C LYS A 118 13.09 -16.43 11.14
N LYS A 119 12.33 -15.69 11.96
CA LYS A 119 11.05 -15.11 11.58
C LYS A 119 11.18 -14.13 10.40
N LEU A 120 12.23 -13.30 10.40
CA LEU A 120 12.53 -12.41 9.28
C LEU A 120 12.76 -13.17 7.98
N ASP A 121 13.51 -14.28 8.02
CA ASP A 121 13.78 -15.09 6.83
C ASP A 121 12.50 -15.79 6.32
N GLU A 122 11.66 -16.29 7.22
CA GLU A 122 10.34 -16.84 6.88
C GLU A 122 9.44 -15.76 6.24
N PHE A 123 9.43 -14.55 6.80
CA PHE A 123 8.68 -13.43 6.25
C PHE A 123 9.21 -12.98 4.88
N LYS A 124 10.53 -12.92 4.68
CA LYS A 124 11.14 -12.67 3.36
C LYS A 124 10.72 -13.71 2.32
N GLN A 125 10.67 -14.99 2.71
CA GLN A 125 10.19 -16.05 1.81
C GLN A 125 8.72 -15.87 1.44
N LEU A 126 7.87 -15.52 2.42
CA LEU A 126 6.47 -15.21 2.19
C LEU A 126 6.31 -14.06 1.18
N VAL A 127 7.05 -12.97 1.33
CA VAL A 127 6.99 -11.82 0.42
C VAL A 127 7.53 -12.18 -0.95
N ARG A 128 8.63 -12.96 -1.04
CA ARG A 128 9.18 -13.43 -2.31
C ARG A 128 8.27 -14.39 -3.08
N SER A 129 7.33 -15.05 -2.41
CA SER A 129 6.32 -15.90 -3.07
C SER A 129 5.31 -15.11 -3.90
N LYS A 130 5.27 -13.79 -3.76
CA LYS A 130 4.41 -12.85 -4.48
C LYS A 130 5.23 -11.93 -5.39
N LEU A 131 4.62 -10.86 -5.89
CA LEU A 131 5.34 -9.85 -6.67
C LEU A 131 6.37 -9.13 -5.79
N CYS A 132 7.63 -9.45 -6.01
CA CYS A 132 8.75 -8.95 -5.23
C CYS A 132 9.87 -8.42 -6.15
N LYS A 133 10.56 -7.38 -5.70
CA LYS A 133 11.79 -6.85 -6.32
C LYS A 133 12.88 -6.73 -5.26
N GLU A 134 14.11 -6.81 -5.69
CA GLU A 134 15.28 -6.60 -4.85
C GLU A 134 15.80 -5.18 -5.00
N TRP A 135 16.50 -4.71 -3.97
CA TRP A 135 17.16 -3.43 -3.91
C TRP A 135 18.42 -3.51 -3.04
N SER A 136 19.36 -2.58 -3.24
CA SER A 136 20.63 -2.54 -2.50
C SER A 136 20.93 -1.16 -1.91
N THR A 137 20.42 -0.10 -2.53
CA THR A 137 20.61 1.28 -2.05
C THR A 137 19.27 2.02 -1.98
N PRO A 138 19.13 3.05 -1.11
CA PRO A 138 17.91 3.86 -1.05
C PRO A 138 17.49 4.44 -2.40
N ALA A 139 18.45 4.97 -3.17
CA ALA A 139 18.17 5.54 -4.50
C ALA A 139 17.69 4.50 -5.51
N GLU A 140 18.29 3.29 -5.50
CA GLU A 140 17.82 2.18 -6.31
C GLU A 140 16.40 1.77 -5.93
N LEU A 141 16.12 1.70 -4.61
CA LEU A 141 14.79 1.38 -4.09
C LEU A 141 13.75 2.37 -4.62
N GLY A 142 13.98 3.69 -4.53
CA GLY A 142 13.08 4.70 -5.06
C GLY A 142 12.78 4.50 -6.55
N ALA A 143 13.81 4.24 -7.36
CA ALA A 143 13.69 4.01 -8.79
C ALA A 143 12.90 2.71 -9.12
N VAL A 144 13.12 1.63 -8.36
CA VAL A 144 12.40 0.35 -8.55
C VAL A 144 10.95 0.48 -8.09
N VAL A 145 10.69 1.22 -7.01
CA VAL A 145 9.34 1.52 -6.50
C VAL A 145 8.55 2.27 -7.56
N SER A 146 9.08 3.38 -8.12
CA SER A 146 8.39 4.18 -9.14
C SER A 146 7.95 3.32 -10.33
N ARG A 147 8.85 2.50 -10.88
CA ARG A 147 8.53 1.60 -12.00
C ARG A 147 7.50 0.54 -11.64
N SER A 148 7.65 -0.08 -10.46
CA SER A 148 6.79 -1.18 -10.03
C SER A 148 5.39 -0.70 -9.67
N LEU A 149 5.27 0.43 -8.96
CA LEU A 149 3.99 1.04 -8.60
C LEU A 149 3.22 1.50 -9.83
N THR A 150 3.91 2.12 -10.82
CA THR A 150 3.29 2.48 -12.11
C THR A 150 2.70 1.26 -12.82
N GLN A 151 3.42 0.13 -12.83
CA GLN A 151 2.92 -1.09 -13.43
C GLN A 151 1.76 -1.71 -12.63
N LEU A 152 1.83 -1.65 -11.30
CA LEU A 152 0.76 -2.17 -10.43
C LEU A 152 -0.54 -1.40 -10.66
N ILE A 153 -0.49 -0.07 -10.66
CA ILE A 153 -1.63 0.82 -10.91
C ILE A 153 -2.28 0.50 -12.27
N ARG A 154 -1.46 0.29 -13.30
CA ARG A 154 -1.96 -0.04 -14.65
C ARG A 154 -2.66 -1.40 -14.71
N ARG A 155 -2.12 -2.41 -14.00
CA ARG A 155 -2.65 -3.79 -14.04
C ARG A 155 -3.81 -4.02 -13.08
N ASN A 156 -3.87 -3.28 -11.99
CA ASN A 156 -4.86 -3.43 -10.92
C ASN A 156 -5.49 -2.07 -10.62
N PRO A 157 -6.34 -1.53 -11.50
CA PRO A 157 -6.96 -0.23 -11.28
C PRO A 157 -7.82 -0.26 -10.01
N ARG A 158 -7.68 0.79 -9.19
CA ARG A 158 -8.41 0.97 -7.93
C ARG A 158 -9.29 2.23 -8.01
N PRO A 159 -10.23 2.42 -7.06
CA PRO A 159 -11.10 3.60 -7.02
C PRO A 159 -10.31 4.91 -6.98
N GLY A 160 -9.32 5.02 -6.09
CA GLY A 160 -8.55 6.24 -5.87
C GLY A 160 -9.37 7.39 -5.29
N TRP A 161 -8.71 8.51 -5.06
CA TRP A 161 -9.26 9.75 -4.52
C TRP A 161 -9.47 10.76 -5.63
N VAL A 162 -10.63 11.39 -5.66
CA VAL A 162 -10.99 12.45 -6.61
C VAL A 162 -11.45 13.66 -5.81
N ARG A 163 -11.07 14.85 -6.24
CA ARG A 163 -11.57 16.09 -5.62
C ARG A 163 -13.10 16.18 -5.75
N SER A 164 -13.75 16.55 -4.68
CA SER A 164 -15.21 16.62 -4.62
C SER A 164 -15.82 17.59 -5.64
N ASP A 165 -15.09 18.66 -5.99
CA ASP A 165 -15.51 19.62 -7.02
C ASP A 165 -15.52 19.05 -8.44
N LYS A 166 -14.93 17.88 -8.65
CA LYS A 166 -14.93 17.15 -9.94
C LYS A 166 -15.96 16.01 -9.98
N LEU A 167 -16.66 15.78 -8.88
CA LEU A 167 -17.77 14.83 -8.85
C LEU A 167 -19.04 15.51 -9.37
N ALA A 168 -19.85 14.77 -10.14
CA ALA A 168 -21.18 15.25 -10.46
C ALA A 168 -21.96 15.53 -9.18
N SER A 169 -22.67 16.66 -9.10
CA SER A 169 -23.54 16.93 -7.96
C SER A 169 -24.56 15.79 -7.81
N SER A 170 -25.10 15.60 -6.59
CA SER A 170 -26.19 14.63 -6.37
C SER A 170 -27.36 14.87 -7.31
N GLU A 171 -27.71 16.14 -7.55
CA GLU A 171 -28.77 16.55 -8.50
C GLU A 171 -28.45 16.15 -9.95
N ALA A 172 -27.20 16.36 -10.40
CA ALA A 172 -26.78 15.93 -11.74
C ALA A 172 -26.80 14.39 -11.88
N SER A 173 -26.44 13.67 -10.83
CA SER A 173 -26.47 12.21 -10.80
C SER A 173 -27.92 11.68 -10.81
N GLU A 174 -28.82 12.28 -10.09
CA GLU A 174 -30.25 11.95 -10.10
C GLU A 174 -30.89 12.22 -11.48
N GLU A 175 -30.56 13.35 -12.11
CA GLU A 175 -31.07 13.68 -13.43
C GLU A 175 -30.54 12.73 -14.52
N ILE A 176 -29.27 12.32 -14.45
CA ILE A 176 -28.69 11.28 -15.33
C ILE A 176 -29.45 9.96 -15.16
N LEU A 177 -29.72 9.53 -13.93
CA LEU A 177 -30.51 8.32 -13.66
C LEU A 177 -31.95 8.43 -14.18
N ARG A 178 -32.58 9.59 -14.02
CA ARG A 178 -33.91 9.88 -14.57
C ARG A 178 -33.94 9.79 -16.06
N LEU A 179 -32.98 10.45 -16.74
CA LEU A 179 -32.87 10.43 -18.19
C LEU A 179 -32.61 9.01 -18.74
N HIS A 180 -31.78 8.25 -18.06
CA HIS A 180 -31.49 6.84 -18.40
C HIS A 180 -32.77 5.98 -18.36
N ARG A 181 -33.58 6.11 -17.29
CA ARG A 181 -34.86 5.41 -17.17
C ARG A 181 -35.87 5.81 -18.26
N LEU A 182 -35.90 7.10 -18.63
CA LEU A 182 -36.74 7.58 -19.71
C LEU A 182 -36.33 7.02 -21.09
N LEU A 183 -35.03 6.95 -21.35
CA LEU A 183 -34.49 6.36 -22.58
C LEU A 183 -34.79 4.87 -22.67
N GLU A 184 -34.63 4.11 -21.59
CA GLU A 184 -34.99 2.69 -21.54
C GLU A 184 -36.49 2.47 -21.80
N LYS A 185 -37.34 3.29 -21.18
CA LYS A 185 -38.81 3.22 -21.42
C LYS A 185 -39.18 3.52 -22.87
N LYS A 186 -38.52 4.47 -23.49
CA LYS A 186 -38.72 4.82 -24.91
C LYS A 186 -38.23 3.71 -25.84
N ARG A 187 -37.11 3.07 -25.52
CA ARG A 187 -36.60 1.91 -26.29
C ARG A 187 -37.55 0.71 -26.21
N ARG A 188 -38.13 0.43 -25.05
CA ARG A 188 -39.12 -0.64 -24.88
C ARG A 188 -40.46 -0.32 -25.53
N GLY A 189 -40.88 0.94 -25.56
CA GLY A 189 -42.13 1.37 -26.20
C GLY A 189 -42.10 1.42 -27.73
N ASN A 190 -40.90 1.49 -28.35
CA ASN A 190 -40.73 1.44 -29.80
C ASN A 190 -40.62 0.01 -30.38
N TRP A 191 -40.77 -1.02 -29.56
CA TRP A 191 -40.75 -2.44 -29.93
C TRP A 191 -42.13 -3.13 -29.72
N ALA A 192 -43.21 -2.38 -29.69
CA ALA A 192 -44.53 -2.99 -29.83
C ALA A 192 -44.88 -3.10 -31.34
N PRO A 193 -45.13 -4.34 -31.82
CA PRO A 193 -45.51 -4.55 -33.23
C PRO A 193 -46.85 -3.94 -33.57
#